data_7aa7b58f004218b3ccffcd76f157a01a
#
_entry.id   7aa7b58f004218b3ccffcd76f157a01a
#
_cell.length_a   1.000
_cell.length_b   1.000
_cell.length_c   1.000
_cell.angle_alpha   90.00
_cell.angle_beta   90.00
_cell.angle_gamma   90.00
#
_symmetry.space_group_name_H-M   'P 1'
#
loop_
_entity.id
_entity.type
_entity.pdbx_description
1 polymer ?
#
loop_
_entity_poly.entity_id
_entity_poly.type
_entity_poly.pdbx_seq_one_letter_code
_entity_poly.pdbx_strand_id
1 'polypeptide(L)'
;MALLLFLSILLRFAPAAAAAAAEPSRPPATALFVLGDSTVSCAASILPLNLTTPSLYAAGPCLFPSARRLLPDLLAAKMGLSSPPLISTLNGTAAAAARGVNFGGQYGDRGIFRMGAVGQQLRLAAETLQLLQLEEGTPQDASAAAAGAVFVLSFGTDAYARLLAHGPAEADAAAPKHGRRGLGRLLANRIARAVSELYEADVRRVAVMGVAPLGCAPRVMWEGRRALDGGRGSCVEEANELIEGYNARLVARLDELRPQLPGADVVFCDVYKGMMEIISNPGRYGLEETREACCGLGPFKATVACLSKEEMVCSAPERHVWWDLYSPTETVDALIANWSWRSPSPQAVGTGSGDDSDVMTTSICSPLSLQQLAGGSLPPV
;
A
#
# COMPACT_ATOMS: atom_id res chain seq x y z
N MET A 1 -16.45 72.44 45.67
CA MET A 1 -15.28 71.63 45.36
C MET A 1 -15.78 70.21 45.54
N ALA A 2 -16.09 69.51 44.46
CA ALA A 2 -16.61 68.14 44.48
C ALA A 2 -15.53 67.25 43.91
N LEU A 3 -15.03 66.31 44.69
CA LEU A 3 -14.00 65.37 44.35
C LEU A 3 -14.65 64.11 43.76
N LEU A 4 -14.58 63.92 42.43
CA LEU A 4 -15.05 62.72 41.73
C LEU A 4 -14.03 61.62 41.85
N LEU A 5 -14.34 60.57 42.61
CA LEU A 5 -13.60 59.29 42.64
C LEU A 5 -14.04 58.43 41.45
N PHE A 6 -13.11 58.27 40.47
CA PHE A 6 -13.28 57.28 39.41
C PHE A 6 -12.83 55.90 39.91
N LEU A 7 -13.77 55.03 40.13
CA LEU A 7 -13.54 53.63 40.47
C LEU A 7 -13.40 52.83 39.18
N SER A 8 -12.18 52.54 38.75
CA SER A 8 -11.87 51.73 37.57
C SER A 8 -12.06 50.25 37.89
N ILE A 9 -13.14 49.66 37.45
CA ILE A 9 -13.40 48.21 37.51
C ILE A 9 -12.63 47.58 36.36
N LEU A 10 -11.47 46.96 36.63
CA LEU A 10 -10.76 46.08 35.72
C LEU A 10 -11.47 44.72 35.66
N LEU A 11 -12.35 44.53 34.69
CA LEU A 11 -12.83 43.21 34.34
C LEU A 11 -11.64 42.42 33.69
N ARG A 12 -11.11 41.48 34.43
CA ARG A 12 -10.19 40.47 33.87
C ARG A 12 -11.01 39.48 33.07
N PHE A 13 -10.99 39.59 31.74
CA PHE A 13 -11.38 38.51 30.85
C PHE A 13 -10.32 37.40 30.94
N ALA A 14 -10.62 36.33 31.66
CA ALA A 14 -9.87 35.10 31.52
C ALA A 14 -10.21 34.51 30.14
N PRO A 15 -9.23 34.14 29.30
CA PRO A 15 -9.55 33.41 28.09
C PRO A 15 -10.15 32.06 28.52
N ALA A 16 -11.38 31.80 28.16
CA ALA A 16 -11.96 30.48 28.24
C ALA A 16 -11.13 29.58 27.31
N ALA A 17 -10.33 28.71 27.88
CA ALA A 17 -9.74 27.63 27.15
C ALA A 17 -10.88 26.80 26.57
N ALA A 18 -11.12 26.93 25.27
CA ALA A 18 -12.02 26.05 24.55
C ALA A 18 -11.42 24.63 24.71
N ALA A 19 -12.03 23.83 25.58
CA ALA A 19 -11.76 22.40 25.64
C ALA A 19 -12.06 21.88 24.24
N ALA A 20 -11.02 21.45 23.53
CA ALA A 20 -11.17 20.73 22.29
C ALA A 20 -12.08 19.54 22.60
N ALA A 21 -13.30 19.57 22.09
CA ALA A 21 -14.21 18.44 22.21
C ALA A 21 -13.48 17.24 21.60
N ALA A 22 -13.22 16.23 22.43
CA ALA A 22 -12.65 14.98 21.96
C ALA A 22 -13.57 14.47 20.84
N GLU A 23 -13.06 14.35 19.62
CA GLU A 23 -13.79 13.75 18.52
C GLU A 23 -14.32 12.39 18.98
N PRO A 24 -15.59 12.04 18.70
CA PRO A 24 -16.14 10.76 19.13
C PRO A 24 -15.26 9.66 18.58
N SER A 25 -14.71 8.84 19.48
CA SER A 25 -13.81 7.76 19.11
C SER A 25 -14.52 6.81 18.14
N ARG A 26 -14.01 6.73 16.92
CA ARG A 26 -14.54 5.85 15.88
C ARG A 26 -14.43 4.39 16.35
N PRO A 27 -15.45 3.54 16.14
CA PRO A 27 -15.36 2.13 16.52
C PRO A 27 -14.23 1.43 15.76
N PRO A 28 -13.52 0.46 16.39
CA PRO A 28 -12.44 -0.28 15.75
C PRO A 28 -12.91 -0.98 14.47
N ALA A 29 -11.97 -1.17 13.52
CA ALA A 29 -12.24 -1.92 12.30
C ALA A 29 -12.66 -3.36 12.63
N THR A 30 -13.70 -3.82 11.97
CA THR A 30 -14.27 -5.17 12.16
C THR A 30 -13.72 -6.19 11.17
N ALA A 31 -13.26 -5.73 9.99
CA ALA A 31 -12.75 -6.56 8.92
C ALA A 31 -11.71 -5.81 8.07
N LEU A 32 -10.84 -6.56 7.40
CA LEU A 32 -9.87 -6.04 6.45
C LEU A 32 -10.09 -6.69 5.08
N PHE A 33 -10.50 -5.90 4.09
CA PHE A 33 -10.60 -6.31 2.70
C PHE A 33 -9.45 -5.73 1.89
N VAL A 34 -8.83 -6.56 1.05
CA VAL A 34 -7.63 -6.18 0.30
C VAL A 34 -7.83 -6.44 -1.18
N LEU A 35 -7.63 -5.39 -1.98
CA LEU A 35 -7.61 -5.45 -3.43
C LEU A 35 -6.22 -5.01 -3.91
N GLY A 36 -5.63 -5.75 -4.82
CA GLY A 36 -4.29 -5.37 -5.28
C GLY A 36 -3.67 -6.34 -6.26
N ASP A 37 -2.48 -5.98 -6.66
CA ASP A 37 -1.61 -6.79 -7.51
C ASP A 37 -0.66 -7.68 -6.69
N SER A 38 0.54 -8.00 -7.19
CA SER A 38 1.51 -8.85 -6.49
C SER A 38 2.03 -8.27 -5.17
N THR A 39 1.75 -7.02 -4.87
CA THR A 39 2.15 -6.38 -3.60
C THR A 39 1.35 -6.88 -2.40
N VAL A 40 0.16 -7.38 -2.63
CA VAL A 40 -0.76 -7.85 -1.58
C VAL A 40 -0.97 -9.35 -1.60
N SER A 41 -0.46 -10.04 -2.61
CA SER A 41 -0.56 -11.50 -2.73
C SER A 41 0.72 -12.05 -3.34
N CYS A 42 1.08 -13.27 -2.95
CA CYS A 42 2.25 -13.95 -3.50
C CYS A 42 2.03 -14.48 -4.93
N ALA A 43 1.14 -13.87 -5.70
CA ALA A 43 0.89 -14.31 -7.06
C ALA A 43 2.15 -14.08 -7.91
N ALA A 44 2.67 -15.13 -8.50
CA ALA A 44 3.81 -15.12 -9.43
C ALA A 44 3.50 -14.42 -10.77
N SER A 45 2.73 -13.34 -10.72
CA SER A 45 2.17 -12.65 -11.90
C SER A 45 3.20 -11.86 -12.69
N ILE A 46 4.38 -11.62 -12.12
CA ILE A 46 5.45 -10.81 -12.74
C ILE A 46 6.54 -11.68 -13.38
N LEU A 47 6.41 -13.01 -13.35
CA LEU A 47 7.36 -13.88 -14.04
C LEU A 47 7.36 -13.59 -15.55
N PRO A 48 8.54 -13.45 -16.19
CA PRO A 48 8.62 -13.40 -17.65
C PRO A 48 8.01 -14.68 -18.22
N LEU A 49 6.94 -14.54 -18.97
CA LEU A 49 5.94 -15.55 -19.31
C LEU A 49 6.39 -16.66 -20.26
N ASN A 50 7.66 -16.80 -20.56
CA ASN A 50 8.15 -17.90 -21.40
C ASN A 50 8.44 -19.21 -20.64
N LEU A 51 8.24 -19.23 -19.32
CA LEU A 51 8.29 -20.45 -18.51
C LEU A 51 6.88 -21.00 -18.29
N THR A 52 6.23 -21.41 -19.37
CA THR A 52 4.92 -22.05 -19.35
C THR A 52 5.00 -23.50 -18.89
N THR A 53 5.50 -23.76 -17.71
CA THR A 53 5.34 -25.09 -17.10
C THR A 53 4.15 -25.04 -16.14
N PRO A 54 3.07 -25.76 -16.43
CA PRO A 54 1.86 -25.79 -15.57
C PRO A 54 2.14 -26.17 -14.12
N SER A 55 3.21 -26.91 -13.87
CA SER A 55 3.62 -27.36 -12.54
C SER A 55 4.12 -26.25 -11.60
N LEU A 56 4.64 -25.13 -12.13
CA LEU A 56 5.05 -23.99 -11.32
C LEU A 56 3.88 -23.19 -10.75
N TYR A 57 2.72 -23.26 -11.39
CA TYR A 57 1.49 -22.60 -10.95
C TYR A 57 0.66 -23.44 -9.97
N ALA A 58 0.95 -24.74 -9.89
CA ALA A 58 0.23 -25.66 -9.00
C ALA A 58 0.73 -25.59 -7.55
N ALA A 59 1.86 -24.93 -7.29
CA ALA A 59 2.48 -24.88 -5.96
C ALA A 59 1.87 -23.89 -4.98
N GLY A 60 0.74 -23.26 -5.32
CA GLY A 60 0.05 -22.30 -4.46
C GLY A 60 0.42 -20.83 -4.70
N PRO A 61 -0.22 -19.90 -3.98
CA PRO A 61 -0.13 -18.46 -4.24
C PRO A 61 1.23 -17.84 -3.90
N CYS A 62 2.05 -18.47 -3.04
CA CYS A 62 3.40 -18.04 -2.71
C CYS A 62 4.40 -19.19 -2.88
N LEU A 63 5.52 -18.91 -3.52
CA LEU A 63 6.59 -19.92 -3.64
C LEU A 63 7.29 -20.22 -2.30
N PHE A 64 7.20 -19.29 -1.33
CA PHE A 64 7.65 -19.46 0.05
C PHE A 64 6.58 -18.97 1.03
N PRO A 65 5.39 -19.59 1.07
CA PRO A 65 4.23 -19.06 1.79
C PRO A 65 4.37 -19.06 3.30
N SER A 66 5.17 -19.96 3.84
CA SER A 66 5.29 -20.17 5.29
C SER A 66 6.27 -19.23 5.98
N ALA A 67 7.08 -18.50 5.22
CA ALA A 67 8.23 -17.75 5.76
C ALA A 67 8.09 -16.22 5.64
N ARG A 68 7.07 -15.70 4.95
CA ARG A 68 6.97 -14.28 4.66
C ARG A 68 5.55 -13.76 4.84
N ARG A 69 5.40 -12.82 5.77
CA ARG A 69 4.19 -12.00 5.88
C ARG A 69 4.27 -10.84 4.89
N LEU A 70 3.18 -10.60 4.20
CA LEU A 70 3.01 -9.46 3.31
C LEU A 70 2.41 -8.28 4.06
N LEU A 71 2.43 -7.12 3.43
CA LEU A 71 1.86 -5.89 3.99
C LEU A 71 0.42 -6.07 4.52
N PRO A 72 -0.53 -6.78 3.85
CA PRO A 72 -1.86 -7.02 4.39
C PRO A 72 -1.87 -7.79 5.72
N ASP A 73 -1.00 -8.79 5.87
CA ASP A 73 -0.90 -9.59 7.11
C ASP A 73 -0.42 -8.74 8.29
N LEU A 74 0.55 -7.87 8.01
CA LEU A 74 1.13 -6.95 8.99
C LEU A 74 0.12 -5.87 9.41
N LEU A 75 -0.68 -5.36 8.47
CA LEU A 75 -1.74 -4.40 8.75
C LEU A 75 -2.89 -5.05 9.54
N ALA A 76 -3.30 -6.27 9.19
CA ALA A 76 -4.29 -7.03 9.94
C ALA A 76 -3.87 -7.21 11.40
N ALA A 77 -2.62 -7.62 11.63
CA ALA A 77 -2.07 -7.77 12.97
C ALA A 77 -2.14 -6.46 13.79
N LYS A 78 -1.87 -5.31 13.16
CA LYS A 78 -1.98 -3.98 13.80
C LYS A 78 -3.42 -3.60 14.14
N MET A 79 -4.39 -4.06 13.37
CA MET A 79 -5.81 -3.87 13.61
C MET A 79 -6.37 -4.87 14.64
N GLY A 80 -5.57 -5.84 15.11
CA GLY A 80 -6.04 -6.93 15.96
C GLY A 80 -6.91 -7.96 15.22
N LEU A 81 -6.77 -8.01 13.89
CA LEU A 81 -7.50 -8.92 13.02
C LEU A 81 -6.59 -10.10 12.59
N SER A 82 -7.21 -11.21 12.21
CA SER A 82 -6.53 -12.29 11.50
C SER A 82 -6.15 -11.85 10.08
N SER A 83 -5.07 -12.43 9.53
CA SER A 83 -4.70 -12.21 8.12
C SER A 83 -5.86 -12.53 7.20
N PRO A 84 -6.21 -11.64 6.25
CA PRO A 84 -7.33 -11.87 5.34
C PRO A 84 -6.98 -13.03 4.39
N PRO A 85 -7.77 -14.11 4.37
CA PRO A 85 -7.51 -15.24 3.49
C PRO A 85 -7.66 -14.83 2.03
N LEU A 86 -6.90 -15.47 1.14
CA LEU A 86 -7.09 -15.29 -0.29
C LEU A 86 -8.46 -15.81 -0.71
N ILE A 87 -9.17 -15.07 -1.55
CA ILE A 87 -10.50 -15.47 -2.05
C ILE A 87 -10.50 -16.86 -2.70
N SER A 88 -9.40 -17.21 -3.36
CA SER A 88 -9.22 -18.53 -3.99
C SER A 88 -9.15 -19.71 -2.99
N THR A 89 -8.93 -19.41 -1.72
CA THR A 89 -8.85 -20.43 -0.64
C THR A 89 -10.14 -20.56 0.15
N LEU A 90 -11.10 -19.66 -0.10
CA LEU A 90 -12.39 -19.69 0.60
C LEU A 90 -13.31 -20.75 -0.02
N ASN A 91 -13.95 -21.53 0.84
CA ASN A 91 -14.89 -22.59 0.44
C ASN A 91 -16.32 -22.04 0.15
N GLY A 92 -16.43 -20.75 -0.18
CA GLY A 92 -17.70 -20.13 -0.61
C GLY A 92 -18.69 -19.82 0.52
N THR A 93 -18.30 -19.86 1.79
CA THR A 93 -19.17 -19.43 2.90
C THR A 93 -18.93 -17.96 3.24
N ALA A 94 -20.00 -17.18 3.40
CA ALA A 94 -19.92 -15.79 3.80
C ALA A 94 -19.28 -15.65 5.20
N ALA A 95 -19.51 -16.57 6.13
CA ALA A 95 -18.88 -16.60 7.44
C ALA A 95 -17.33 -16.61 7.36
N ALA A 96 -16.75 -17.25 6.34
CA ALA A 96 -15.30 -17.24 6.13
C ALA A 96 -14.78 -15.87 5.65
N ALA A 97 -15.63 -15.07 5.03
CA ALA A 97 -15.31 -13.72 4.52
C ALA A 97 -15.64 -12.61 5.53
N ALA A 98 -16.36 -12.88 6.61
CA ALA A 98 -16.88 -11.87 7.54
C ALA A 98 -15.79 -11.02 8.22
N ARG A 99 -14.57 -11.54 8.37
CA ARG A 99 -13.42 -10.82 8.95
C ARG A 99 -12.48 -10.20 7.92
N GLY A 100 -12.86 -10.28 6.65
CA GLY A 100 -12.11 -9.74 5.52
C GLY A 100 -11.59 -10.81 4.57
N VAL A 101 -11.27 -10.38 3.35
CA VAL A 101 -10.79 -11.22 2.25
C VAL A 101 -9.69 -10.48 1.50
N ASN A 102 -8.68 -11.20 1.07
CA ASN A 102 -7.70 -10.72 0.11
C ASN A 102 -8.11 -11.18 -1.30
N PHE A 103 -8.50 -10.23 -2.14
CA PHE A 103 -8.87 -10.45 -3.54
C PHE A 103 -7.65 -10.41 -4.48
N GLY A 104 -6.44 -10.11 -3.95
CA GLY A 104 -5.21 -10.17 -4.71
C GLY A 104 -4.97 -11.56 -5.28
N GLY A 105 -4.34 -11.63 -6.45
CA GLY A 105 -4.04 -12.91 -7.07
C GLY A 105 -4.06 -12.88 -8.58
N GLN A 106 -3.89 -14.06 -9.18
CA GLN A 106 -3.90 -14.24 -10.61
C GLN A 106 -5.33 -14.32 -11.14
N TYR A 107 -5.74 -13.27 -11.81
CA TYR A 107 -6.94 -13.32 -12.65
C TYR A 107 -6.49 -13.56 -14.09
N GLY A 108 -7.04 -14.59 -14.71
CA GLY A 108 -6.61 -15.19 -15.99
C GLY A 108 -6.72 -14.34 -17.24
N ASP A 109 -6.59 -13.03 -17.16
CA ASP A 109 -6.62 -12.18 -18.35
C ASP A 109 -5.22 -12.12 -18.99
N ARG A 110 -5.16 -12.50 -20.28
CA ARG A 110 -3.93 -12.56 -21.09
C ARG A 110 -3.45 -11.19 -21.59
N GLY A 111 -4.04 -10.09 -21.09
CA GLY A 111 -3.67 -8.73 -21.48
C GLY A 111 -2.34 -8.27 -20.89
N ILE A 112 -1.55 -7.56 -21.69
CA ILE A 112 -0.25 -6.99 -21.31
C ILE A 112 -0.39 -6.02 -20.11
N PHE A 113 -1.51 -5.34 -20.00
CA PHE A 113 -1.88 -4.51 -18.85
C PHE A 113 -3.10 -5.11 -18.17
N ARG A 114 -2.94 -5.69 -16.98
CA ARG A 114 -4.04 -6.25 -16.18
C ARG A 114 -4.96 -5.16 -15.60
N MET A 115 -5.36 -4.22 -16.44
CA MET A 115 -6.36 -3.21 -16.08
C MET A 115 -7.73 -3.85 -15.77
N GLY A 116 -7.99 -5.05 -16.28
CA GLY A 116 -9.15 -5.87 -15.94
C GLY A 116 -9.16 -6.35 -14.50
N ALA A 117 -7.98 -6.54 -13.88
CA ALA A 117 -7.89 -7.07 -12.52
C ALA A 117 -8.59 -6.17 -11.50
N VAL A 118 -8.45 -4.84 -11.58
CA VAL A 118 -9.15 -3.90 -10.68
C VAL A 118 -10.67 -4.12 -10.75
N GLY A 119 -11.25 -4.11 -11.95
CA GLY A 119 -12.70 -4.28 -12.12
C GLY A 119 -13.19 -5.69 -11.76
N GLN A 120 -12.37 -6.71 -11.93
CA GLN A 120 -12.73 -8.07 -11.54
C GLN A 120 -12.70 -8.23 -10.01
N GLN A 121 -11.67 -7.71 -9.36
CA GLN A 121 -11.58 -7.73 -7.89
C GLN A 121 -12.69 -6.90 -7.25
N LEU A 122 -13.06 -5.76 -7.81
CA LEU A 122 -14.20 -4.98 -7.36
C LEU A 122 -15.52 -5.73 -7.45
N ARG A 123 -15.77 -6.44 -8.58
CA ARG A 123 -16.98 -7.28 -8.68
C ARG A 123 -17.00 -8.36 -7.61
N LEU A 124 -15.89 -9.06 -7.40
CA LEU A 124 -15.78 -10.08 -6.36
C LEU A 124 -15.97 -9.48 -4.96
N ALA A 125 -15.44 -8.30 -4.69
CA ALA A 125 -15.65 -7.60 -3.44
C ALA A 125 -17.12 -7.22 -3.24
N ALA A 126 -17.77 -6.69 -4.28
CA ALA A 126 -19.19 -6.35 -4.25
C ALA A 126 -20.07 -7.61 -4.04
N GLU A 127 -19.79 -8.71 -4.76
CA GLU A 127 -20.47 -9.99 -4.57
C GLU A 127 -20.27 -10.52 -3.14
N THR A 128 -19.06 -10.42 -2.59
CA THR A 128 -18.78 -10.82 -1.21
C THR A 128 -19.56 -9.98 -0.21
N LEU A 129 -19.60 -8.66 -0.37
CA LEU A 129 -20.40 -7.78 0.48
C LEU A 129 -21.89 -8.11 0.40
N GLN A 130 -22.43 -8.39 -0.79
CA GLN A 130 -23.81 -8.81 -0.97
C GLN A 130 -24.12 -10.14 -0.26
N LEU A 131 -23.21 -11.13 -0.32
CA LEU A 131 -23.38 -12.38 0.40
C LEU A 131 -23.38 -12.17 1.91
N LEU A 132 -22.49 -11.33 2.44
CA LEU A 132 -22.47 -10.95 3.86
C LEU A 132 -23.77 -10.25 4.26
N GLN A 133 -24.32 -9.38 3.38
CA GLN A 133 -25.62 -8.74 3.60
C GLN A 133 -26.78 -9.74 3.74
N LEU A 134 -26.79 -10.80 2.97
CA LEU A 134 -27.84 -11.82 3.01
C LEU A 134 -27.79 -12.64 4.31
N GLU A 135 -26.63 -12.78 4.93
CA GLU A 135 -26.47 -13.52 6.19
C GLU A 135 -26.75 -12.67 7.44
N GLU A 136 -26.52 -11.35 7.41
CA GLU A 136 -26.68 -10.47 8.58
C GLU A 136 -28.14 -10.05 8.88
N GLY A 137 -29.09 -10.44 8.08
CA GLY A 137 -30.53 -10.37 8.37
C GLY A 137 -31.20 -9.04 8.13
N THR A 138 -30.53 -7.88 8.24
CA THR A 138 -31.09 -6.58 7.87
C THR A 138 -30.17 -5.75 7.00
N PRO A 139 -30.72 -4.92 6.07
CA PRO A 139 -29.89 -4.01 5.25
C PRO A 139 -29.07 -3.02 6.08
N GLN A 140 -29.56 -2.62 7.27
CA GLN A 140 -28.87 -1.71 8.17
C GLN A 140 -27.62 -2.34 8.79
N ASP A 141 -27.71 -3.61 9.22
CA ASP A 141 -26.58 -4.33 9.81
C ASP A 141 -25.47 -4.56 8.76
N ALA A 142 -25.86 -4.85 7.53
CA ALA A 142 -24.97 -5.01 6.41
C ALA A 142 -24.22 -3.72 6.03
N SER A 143 -24.96 -2.61 5.97
CA SER A 143 -24.36 -1.27 5.73
C SER A 143 -23.38 -0.90 6.87
N ALA A 144 -23.74 -1.20 8.13
CA ALA A 144 -22.86 -0.99 9.28
C ALA A 144 -21.60 -1.85 9.21
N ALA A 145 -21.72 -3.10 8.78
CA ALA A 145 -20.58 -4.01 8.59
C ALA A 145 -19.63 -3.50 7.50
N ALA A 146 -20.15 -3.08 6.33
CA ALA A 146 -19.36 -2.49 5.26
C ALA A 146 -18.67 -1.20 5.70
N ALA A 147 -19.37 -0.32 6.42
CA ALA A 147 -18.83 0.93 6.95
C ALA A 147 -17.80 0.69 8.07
N GLY A 148 -17.91 -0.41 8.81
CA GLY A 148 -16.96 -0.84 9.86
C GLY A 148 -15.67 -1.44 9.32
N ALA A 149 -15.67 -1.95 8.09
CA ALA A 149 -14.52 -2.58 7.46
C ALA A 149 -13.52 -1.57 6.90
N VAL A 150 -12.23 -1.95 6.86
CA VAL A 150 -11.18 -1.21 6.14
C VAL A 150 -10.90 -1.89 4.81
N PHE A 151 -10.86 -1.11 3.74
CA PHE A 151 -10.46 -1.57 2.42
C PHE A 151 -9.08 -1.02 2.07
N VAL A 152 -8.16 -1.90 1.71
CA VAL A 152 -6.81 -1.55 1.23
C VAL A 152 -6.71 -1.83 -0.26
N LEU A 153 -6.34 -0.82 -1.04
CA LEU A 153 -6.11 -0.90 -2.48
C LEU A 153 -4.63 -0.69 -2.78
N SER A 154 -3.98 -1.67 -3.40
CA SER A 154 -2.57 -1.58 -3.80
C SER A 154 -2.40 -2.07 -5.23
N PHE A 155 -2.38 -1.12 -6.18
CA PHE A 155 -2.29 -1.40 -7.61
C PHE A 155 -1.28 -0.51 -8.30
N GLY A 156 -0.65 -1.06 -9.32
CA GLY A 156 0.25 -0.33 -10.22
C GLY A 156 1.61 -0.99 -10.33
N THR A 157 2.07 -1.69 -9.31
CA THR A 157 3.38 -2.36 -9.30
C THR A 157 3.50 -3.34 -10.46
N ASP A 158 2.54 -4.22 -10.67
CA ASP A 158 2.59 -5.19 -11.78
C ASP A 158 2.55 -4.52 -13.16
N ALA A 159 1.78 -3.44 -13.29
CA ALA A 159 1.69 -2.71 -14.55
C ALA A 159 3.01 -2.01 -14.89
N TYR A 160 3.62 -1.34 -13.92
CA TYR A 160 4.92 -0.70 -14.11
C TYR A 160 6.07 -1.69 -14.20
N ALA A 161 6.08 -2.76 -13.42
CA ALA A 161 7.08 -3.82 -13.53
C ALA A 161 7.14 -4.40 -14.95
N ARG A 162 6.00 -4.64 -15.57
CA ARG A 162 5.92 -5.09 -16.98
C ARG A 162 6.38 -4.03 -17.96
N LEU A 163 5.97 -2.77 -17.76
CA LEU A 163 6.39 -1.67 -18.60
C LEU A 163 7.92 -1.50 -18.58
N LEU A 164 8.53 -1.66 -17.41
CA LEU A 164 9.96 -1.41 -17.18
C LEU A 164 10.83 -2.64 -17.53
N ALA A 165 10.28 -3.86 -17.50
CA ALA A 165 11.02 -5.09 -17.78
C ALA A 165 11.38 -5.29 -19.26
N HIS A 166 10.73 -4.57 -20.17
CA HIS A 166 10.88 -4.79 -21.62
C HIS A 166 11.74 -3.73 -22.33
N GLY A 167 12.33 -2.81 -21.59
CA GLY A 167 13.12 -1.72 -22.16
C GLY A 167 12.29 -0.67 -22.93
N PRO A 168 12.92 0.42 -23.42
CA PRO A 168 12.21 1.55 -24.00
C PRO A 168 11.37 1.22 -25.23
N ALA A 169 11.93 0.46 -26.17
CA ALA A 169 11.26 0.16 -27.44
C ALA A 169 10.06 -0.80 -27.28
N GLU A 170 10.19 -1.80 -26.43
CA GLU A 170 9.09 -2.75 -26.18
C GLU A 170 8.04 -2.17 -25.23
N ALA A 171 8.44 -1.26 -24.33
CA ALA A 171 7.50 -0.55 -23.49
C ALA A 171 6.57 0.37 -24.30
N ASP A 172 7.06 0.99 -25.35
CA ASP A 172 6.26 1.78 -26.27
C ASP A 172 5.33 0.90 -27.12
N ALA A 173 5.77 -0.29 -27.50
CA ALA A 173 4.92 -1.29 -28.16
C ALA A 173 3.87 -1.88 -27.21
N ALA A 174 4.17 -2.04 -25.93
CA ALA A 174 3.25 -2.53 -24.91
C ALA A 174 2.20 -1.50 -24.47
N ALA A 175 2.45 -0.20 -24.66
CA ALA A 175 1.51 0.89 -24.35
C ALA A 175 1.18 1.77 -25.59
N PRO A 176 0.86 1.18 -26.77
CA PRO A 176 0.85 1.90 -28.04
C PRO A 176 -0.21 3.00 -28.12
N LYS A 177 -1.26 2.93 -27.29
CA LYS A 177 -2.37 3.91 -27.34
C LYS A 177 -2.19 5.09 -26.40
N HIS A 178 -1.35 4.98 -25.40
CA HIS A 178 -1.32 5.93 -24.28
C HIS A 178 0.08 6.44 -23.93
N GLY A 179 1.14 5.81 -24.42
CA GLY A 179 2.51 6.07 -24.00
C GLY A 179 2.76 5.79 -22.51
N ARG A 180 4.00 5.85 -22.07
CA ARG A 180 4.39 5.57 -20.67
C ARG A 180 3.68 6.46 -19.66
N ARG A 181 3.55 7.78 -19.95
CA ARG A 181 2.87 8.75 -19.07
C ARG A 181 1.34 8.57 -19.07
N GLY A 182 0.78 8.04 -20.14
CA GLY A 182 -0.65 7.76 -20.25
C GLY A 182 -1.13 6.63 -19.36
N LEU A 183 -0.27 5.63 -19.09
CA LEU A 183 -0.57 4.53 -18.16
C LEU A 183 -0.91 5.06 -16.76
N GLY A 184 -0.10 5.98 -16.23
CA GLY A 184 -0.34 6.56 -14.90
C GLY A 184 -1.70 7.25 -14.78
N ARG A 185 -2.12 7.98 -15.81
CA ARG A 185 -3.44 8.63 -15.85
C ARG A 185 -4.59 7.59 -15.86
N LEU A 186 -4.43 6.53 -16.64
CA LEU A 186 -5.45 5.48 -16.73
C LEU A 186 -5.60 4.73 -15.41
N LEU A 187 -4.49 4.35 -14.78
CA LEU A 187 -4.49 3.66 -13.48
C LEU A 187 -5.08 4.54 -12.39
N ALA A 188 -4.64 5.79 -12.27
CA ALA A 188 -5.14 6.71 -11.25
C ALA A 188 -6.67 6.92 -11.39
N ASN A 189 -7.17 7.12 -12.61
CA ASN A 189 -8.60 7.25 -12.86
C ASN A 189 -9.38 5.96 -12.53
N ARG A 190 -8.78 4.79 -12.79
CA ARG A 190 -9.42 3.51 -12.49
C ARG A 190 -9.50 3.25 -10.99
N ILE A 191 -8.46 3.57 -10.25
CA ILE A 191 -8.46 3.44 -8.79
C ILE A 191 -9.44 4.44 -8.16
N ALA A 192 -9.46 5.70 -8.60
CA ALA A 192 -10.43 6.67 -8.12
C ALA A 192 -11.88 6.20 -8.36
N ARG A 193 -12.17 5.63 -9.52
CA ARG A 193 -13.47 5.02 -9.80
C ARG A 193 -13.76 3.83 -8.89
N ALA A 194 -12.75 2.97 -8.63
CA ALA A 194 -12.89 1.86 -7.70
C ALA A 194 -13.27 2.33 -6.29
N VAL A 195 -12.69 3.43 -5.82
CA VAL A 195 -13.05 4.05 -4.54
C VAL A 195 -14.50 4.55 -4.54
N SER A 196 -14.95 5.15 -5.65
CA SER A 196 -16.37 5.57 -5.78
C SER A 196 -17.33 4.38 -5.76
N GLU A 197 -17.01 3.30 -6.50
CA GLU A 197 -17.83 2.07 -6.53
C GLU A 197 -17.89 1.40 -5.14
N LEU A 198 -16.80 1.40 -4.38
CA LEU A 198 -16.79 0.94 -3.00
C LEU A 198 -17.63 1.82 -2.08
N TYR A 199 -17.60 3.14 -2.27
CA TYR A 199 -18.44 4.07 -1.50
C TYR A 199 -19.94 3.82 -1.76
N GLU A 200 -20.33 3.54 -3.00
CA GLU A 200 -21.70 3.16 -3.38
C GLU A 200 -22.14 1.85 -2.71
N ALA A 201 -21.19 0.97 -2.37
CA ALA A 201 -21.41 -0.25 -1.61
C ALA A 201 -21.26 -0.06 -0.09
N ASP A 202 -21.52 1.14 0.42
CA ASP A 202 -21.46 1.53 1.83
C ASP A 202 -20.09 1.44 2.51
N VAL A 203 -19.01 1.25 1.77
CA VAL A 203 -17.64 1.31 2.31
C VAL A 203 -17.31 2.76 2.69
N ARG A 204 -16.74 2.95 3.89
CA ARG A 204 -16.43 4.28 4.43
C ARG A 204 -14.96 4.46 4.83
N ARG A 205 -14.13 3.42 4.76
CA ARG A 205 -12.74 3.43 5.20
C ARG A 205 -11.86 2.80 4.11
N VAL A 206 -11.20 3.65 3.33
CA VAL A 206 -10.39 3.20 2.19
C VAL A 206 -8.96 3.72 2.32
N ALA A 207 -7.99 2.82 2.26
CA ALA A 207 -6.57 3.13 2.15
C ALA A 207 -6.06 2.76 0.75
N VAL A 208 -5.40 3.69 0.08
CA VAL A 208 -4.78 3.48 -1.23
C VAL A 208 -3.27 3.56 -1.07
N MET A 209 -2.57 2.47 -1.40
CA MET A 209 -1.12 2.40 -1.33
C MET A 209 -0.50 2.92 -2.63
N GLY A 210 0.48 3.80 -2.53
CA GLY A 210 1.30 4.22 -3.66
C GLY A 210 2.25 3.13 -4.13
N VAL A 211 2.76 3.25 -5.35
CA VAL A 211 3.76 2.33 -5.91
C VAL A 211 5.15 2.68 -5.39
N ALA A 212 5.91 1.67 -5.01
CA ALA A 212 7.30 1.76 -4.58
C ALA A 212 8.25 2.26 -5.69
N PRO A 213 9.48 2.73 -5.38
CA PRO A 213 10.45 3.20 -6.36
C PRO A 213 11.03 2.03 -7.18
N LEU A 214 10.28 1.54 -8.15
CA LEU A 214 10.65 0.38 -8.96
C LEU A 214 11.92 0.59 -9.79
N GLY A 215 12.33 1.83 -10.02
CA GLY A 215 13.65 2.13 -10.61
C GLY A 215 14.82 1.63 -9.76
N CYS A 216 14.58 1.41 -8.46
CA CYS A 216 15.54 0.83 -7.53
C CYS A 216 15.37 -0.70 -7.35
N ALA A 217 14.34 -1.28 -7.96
CA ALA A 217 14.11 -2.73 -7.87
C ALA A 217 15.18 -3.52 -8.65
N PRO A 218 15.63 -4.69 -8.16
CA PRO A 218 16.73 -5.46 -8.72
C PRO A 218 16.59 -5.71 -10.23
N ARG A 219 15.40 -6.04 -10.68
CA ARG A 219 15.13 -6.32 -12.10
C ARG A 219 15.29 -5.08 -12.97
N VAL A 220 14.76 -3.94 -12.53
CA VAL A 220 14.82 -2.69 -13.30
C VAL A 220 16.26 -2.16 -13.34
N MET A 221 16.98 -2.24 -12.24
CA MET A 221 18.41 -1.88 -12.21
C MET A 221 19.25 -2.77 -13.13
N TRP A 222 18.95 -4.08 -13.18
CA TRP A 222 19.66 -5.00 -14.08
C TRP A 222 19.40 -4.68 -15.55
N GLU A 223 18.14 -4.42 -15.94
CA GLU A 223 17.78 -4.04 -17.31
C GLU A 223 18.38 -2.67 -17.68
N GLY A 224 18.33 -1.69 -16.77
CA GLY A 224 18.95 -0.37 -16.96
C GLY A 224 20.48 -0.46 -17.16
N ARG A 225 21.16 -1.36 -16.42
CA ARG A 225 22.60 -1.58 -16.60
C ARG A 225 22.94 -2.16 -17.99
N ARG A 226 22.10 -3.04 -18.52
CA ARG A 226 22.28 -3.59 -19.88
C ARG A 226 22.16 -2.51 -20.95
N ALA A 227 21.25 -1.56 -20.74
CA ALA A 227 21.02 -0.47 -21.68
C ALA A 227 22.16 0.58 -21.70
N LEU A 228 22.90 0.72 -20.58
CA LEU A 228 23.91 1.78 -20.37
C LEU A 228 25.38 1.27 -20.40
N ASP A 229 25.65 0.11 -21.00
CA ASP A 229 27.02 -0.46 -21.17
C ASP A 229 27.89 -0.38 -19.90
N GLY A 230 27.37 -0.82 -18.76
CA GLY A 230 28.15 -0.96 -17.53
C GLY A 230 27.98 0.11 -16.48
N GLY A 231 26.91 0.90 -16.52
CA GLY A 231 26.57 1.90 -15.49
C GLY A 231 26.60 1.33 -14.07
N ARG A 232 27.03 2.13 -13.11
CA ARG A 232 27.14 1.73 -11.69
C ARG A 232 25.74 1.53 -11.16
N GLY A 233 25.27 0.35 -10.98
CA GLY A 233 24.02 -0.11 -10.35
C GLY A 233 23.28 0.84 -9.38
N SER A 234 23.05 2.06 -9.80
CA SER A 234 22.16 3.03 -9.17
C SER A 234 20.74 2.80 -9.64
N CYS A 235 19.77 3.33 -8.93
CA CYS A 235 18.38 3.33 -9.36
C CYS A 235 18.25 3.95 -10.77
N VAL A 236 17.29 3.47 -11.54
CA VAL A 236 16.94 4.02 -12.87
C VAL A 236 15.98 5.19 -12.65
N GLU A 237 16.53 6.42 -12.69
CA GLU A 237 15.79 7.65 -12.36
C GLU A 237 14.57 7.86 -13.25
N GLU A 238 14.67 7.62 -14.57
CA GLU A 238 13.53 7.71 -15.48
C GLU A 238 12.34 6.80 -15.07
N ALA A 239 12.64 5.63 -14.52
CA ALA A 239 11.62 4.75 -14.01
C ALA A 239 10.98 5.29 -12.73
N ASN A 240 11.79 5.87 -11.85
CA ASN A 240 11.30 6.50 -10.61
C ASN A 240 10.44 7.74 -10.91
N GLU A 241 10.86 8.60 -11.85
CA GLU A 241 10.07 9.76 -12.30
C GLU A 241 8.67 9.35 -12.82
N LEU A 242 8.58 8.23 -13.55
CA LEU A 242 7.29 7.70 -14.00
C LEU A 242 6.40 7.27 -12.83
N ILE A 243 6.98 6.64 -11.82
CA ILE A 243 6.27 6.20 -10.62
C ILE A 243 5.82 7.40 -9.77
N GLU A 244 6.70 8.35 -9.53
CA GLU A 244 6.36 9.59 -8.80
C GLU A 244 5.24 10.35 -9.52
N GLY A 245 5.33 10.47 -10.84
CA GLY A 245 4.28 11.10 -11.65
C GLY A 245 2.94 10.35 -11.60
N TYR A 246 2.95 9.05 -11.42
CA TYR A 246 1.74 8.26 -11.17
C TYR A 246 1.20 8.51 -9.77
N ASN A 247 2.02 8.38 -8.72
CA ASN A 247 1.62 8.58 -7.34
C ASN A 247 1.04 9.99 -7.13
N ALA A 248 1.69 11.02 -7.69
CA ALA A 248 1.20 12.39 -7.64
C ALA A 248 -0.18 12.56 -8.31
N ARG A 249 -0.41 11.92 -9.47
CA ARG A 249 -1.73 11.92 -10.13
C ARG A 249 -2.77 11.18 -9.33
N LEU A 250 -2.41 10.07 -8.70
CA LEU A 250 -3.32 9.31 -7.86
C LEU A 250 -3.75 10.14 -6.66
N VAL A 251 -2.82 10.80 -5.96
CA VAL A 251 -3.12 11.72 -4.87
C VAL A 251 -4.09 12.81 -5.33
N ALA A 252 -3.78 13.51 -6.44
CA ALA A 252 -4.64 14.56 -6.97
C ALA A 252 -6.07 14.06 -7.28
N ARG A 253 -6.20 12.85 -7.85
CA ARG A 253 -7.52 12.26 -8.13
C ARG A 253 -8.28 11.88 -6.85
N LEU A 254 -7.59 11.43 -5.82
CA LEU A 254 -8.21 11.14 -4.53
C LEU A 254 -8.62 12.43 -3.81
N ASP A 255 -7.82 13.50 -3.90
CA ASP A 255 -8.15 14.81 -3.34
C ASP A 255 -9.39 15.43 -4.00
N GLU A 256 -9.52 15.31 -5.32
CA GLU A 256 -10.72 15.72 -6.07
C GLU A 256 -11.96 14.88 -5.69
N LEU A 257 -11.76 13.63 -5.31
CA LEU A 257 -12.84 12.70 -5.01
C LEU A 257 -13.37 12.85 -3.58
N ARG A 258 -12.50 13.10 -2.59
CA ARG A 258 -12.86 13.17 -1.16
C ARG A 258 -14.08 14.06 -0.85
N PRO A 259 -14.21 15.27 -1.39
CA PRO A 259 -15.39 16.11 -1.15
C PRO A 259 -16.70 15.51 -1.68
N GLN A 260 -16.63 14.58 -2.62
CA GLN A 260 -17.78 13.90 -3.24
C GLN A 260 -18.24 12.67 -2.46
N LEU A 261 -17.49 12.26 -1.42
CA LEU A 261 -17.72 11.06 -0.63
C LEU A 261 -17.97 11.41 0.85
N PRO A 262 -19.06 12.11 1.18
CA PRO A 262 -19.33 12.53 2.55
C PRO A 262 -19.41 11.34 3.51
N GLY A 263 -18.75 11.47 4.67
CA GLY A 263 -18.70 10.42 5.70
C GLY A 263 -17.74 9.28 5.42
N ALA A 264 -17.03 9.30 4.28
CA ALA A 264 -15.96 8.35 4.01
C ALA A 264 -14.58 8.98 4.20
N ASP A 265 -13.67 8.18 4.74
CA ASP A 265 -12.23 8.50 4.82
C ASP A 265 -11.48 7.75 3.74
N VAL A 266 -10.85 8.51 2.86
CA VAL A 266 -9.97 7.99 1.80
C VAL A 266 -8.56 8.47 2.06
N VAL A 267 -7.68 7.53 2.37
CA VAL A 267 -6.29 7.77 2.75
C VAL A 267 -5.36 7.33 1.62
N PHE A 268 -4.34 8.12 1.33
CA PHE A 268 -3.23 7.71 0.49
C PHE A 268 -1.99 7.47 1.35
N CYS A 269 -1.31 6.33 1.14
CA CYS A 269 -0.06 5.99 1.81
C CYS A 269 1.10 6.01 0.81
N ASP A 270 2.04 6.92 1.02
CA ASP A 270 3.19 7.16 0.14
C ASP A 270 4.29 6.12 0.39
N VAL A 271 4.10 4.92 -0.17
CA VAL A 271 5.07 3.83 -0.10
C VAL A 271 6.38 4.20 -0.79
N TYR A 272 6.33 5.03 -1.86
CA TYR A 272 7.52 5.52 -2.55
C TYR A 272 8.44 6.25 -1.61
N LYS A 273 7.90 7.24 -0.88
CA LYS A 273 8.65 8.03 0.10
C LYS A 273 9.25 7.15 1.18
N GLY A 274 8.47 6.21 1.74
CA GLY A 274 8.96 5.28 2.76
C GLY A 274 10.10 4.40 2.26
N MET A 275 9.95 3.82 1.08
CA MET A 275 10.98 2.98 0.47
C MET A 275 12.25 3.77 0.12
N MET A 276 12.13 4.99 -0.39
CA MET A 276 13.29 5.85 -0.69
C MET A 276 14.08 6.21 0.58
N GLU A 277 13.40 6.44 1.71
CA GLU A 277 14.07 6.65 3.00
C GLU A 277 14.88 5.41 3.42
N ILE A 278 14.30 4.21 3.28
CA ILE A 278 14.97 2.95 3.59
C ILE A 278 16.19 2.75 2.68
N ILE A 279 16.04 2.96 1.37
CA ILE A 279 17.11 2.75 0.39
C ILE A 279 18.26 3.76 0.59
N SER A 280 17.93 4.98 0.98
CA SER A 280 18.91 6.04 1.21
C SER A 280 19.65 5.89 2.54
N ASN A 281 19.02 5.30 3.56
CA ASN A 281 19.55 5.17 4.91
C ASN A 281 19.44 3.73 5.44
N PRO A 282 19.91 2.69 4.71
CA PRO A 282 19.62 1.30 5.02
C PRO A 282 20.15 0.88 6.39
N GLY A 283 21.35 1.34 6.78
CA GLY A 283 21.97 1.01 8.06
C GLY A 283 21.16 1.47 9.28
N ARG A 284 20.37 2.54 9.16
CA ARG A 284 19.45 3.02 10.21
C ARG A 284 18.36 1.99 10.53
N TYR A 285 18.03 1.14 9.59
CA TYR A 285 16.96 0.13 9.67
C TYR A 285 17.49 -1.30 9.77
N GLY A 286 18.80 -1.46 9.99
CA GLY A 286 19.45 -2.79 10.06
C GLY A 286 19.59 -3.51 8.73
N LEU A 287 19.44 -2.78 7.61
CA LEU A 287 19.57 -3.30 6.27
C LEU A 287 20.97 -3.03 5.72
N GLU A 288 21.49 -3.97 4.92
CA GLU A 288 22.83 -3.91 4.35
C GLU A 288 22.81 -3.98 2.83
N GLU A 289 21.86 -4.75 2.27
CA GLU A 289 21.76 -4.97 0.83
C GLU A 289 20.52 -4.29 0.25
N THR A 290 20.76 -3.28 -0.59
CA THR A 290 19.70 -2.44 -1.18
C THR A 290 19.47 -2.67 -2.67
N ARG A 291 20.32 -3.51 -3.31
CA ARG A 291 20.39 -3.65 -4.77
C ARG A 291 20.10 -5.05 -5.26
N GLU A 292 20.62 -6.07 -4.56
CA GLU A 292 20.40 -7.45 -4.92
C GLU A 292 19.13 -8.00 -4.25
N ALA A 293 18.40 -8.83 -4.99
CA ALA A 293 17.31 -9.60 -4.41
C ALA A 293 17.85 -10.65 -3.43
N CYS A 294 17.09 -10.96 -2.37
CA CYS A 294 17.42 -12.09 -1.51
C CYS A 294 17.16 -13.43 -2.22
N CYS A 295 16.11 -13.52 -3.04
CA CYS A 295 15.75 -14.73 -3.77
C CYS A 295 15.79 -14.51 -5.28
N GLY A 296 16.57 -15.32 -5.97
CA GLY A 296 16.75 -15.30 -7.42
C GLY A 296 18.15 -15.72 -7.85
N LEU A 297 18.41 -15.65 -9.15
CA LEU A 297 19.72 -16.01 -9.74
C LEU A 297 20.19 -14.97 -10.74
N GLY A 298 21.51 -14.98 -11.00
CA GLY A 298 22.20 -14.09 -11.93
C GLY A 298 22.52 -12.73 -11.34
N PRO A 299 22.99 -11.75 -12.15
CA PRO A 299 23.29 -10.40 -11.70
C PRO A 299 22.10 -9.76 -10.97
N PHE A 300 22.36 -9.10 -9.85
CA PHE A 300 21.36 -8.59 -8.90
C PHE A 300 20.37 -9.65 -8.38
N LYS A 301 20.66 -10.95 -8.58
CA LYS A 301 19.70 -12.06 -8.41
C LYS A 301 18.35 -11.81 -9.10
N ALA A 302 18.39 -11.09 -10.22
CA ALA A 302 17.22 -10.58 -10.92
C ALA A 302 17.07 -11.07 -12.36
N THR A 303 17.96 -11.97 -12.82
CA THR A 303 17.87 -12.58 -14.16
C THR A 303 16.84 -13.70 -14.18
N VAL A 304 16.89 -14.57 -13.17
CA VAL A 304 15.91 -15.64 -12.97
C VAL A 304 15.13 -15.34 -11.69
N ALA A 305 13.81 -15.35 -11.81
CA ALA A 305 12.92 -15.12 -10.67
C ALA A 305 13.10 -16.18 -9.57
N CYS A 306 12.70 -15.82 -8.36
CA CYS A 306 12.65 -16.73 -7.23
C CYS A 306 11.75 -17.93 -7.55
N LEU A 307 12.34 -19.11 -7.54
CA LEU A 307 11.65 -20.40 -7.62
C LEU A 307 11.70 -21.06 -6.24
N SER A 308 10.84 -22.03 -5.97
CA SER A 308 10.70 -22.70 -4.65
C SER A 308 11.91 -23.58 -4.25
N LYS A 309 13.14 -23.07 -4.48
CA LYS A 309 14.37 -23.77 -4.10
C LYS A 309 15.09 -22.95 -3.03
N GLU A 310 15.32 -23.57 -1.88
CA GLU A 310 16.05 -22.94 -0.76
C GLU A 310 17.43 -22.43 -1.17
N GLU A 311 18.09 -23.10 -2.13
CA GLU A 311 19.40 -22.70 -2.68
C GLU A 311 19.40 -21.32 -3.37
N MET A 312 18.25 -20.80 -3.74
CA MET A 312 18.12 -19.48 -4.37
C MET A 312 17.97 -18.35 -3.36
N VAL A 313 17.71 -18.68 -2.09
CA VAL A 313 17.46 -17.69 -1.02
C VAL A 313 18.78 -17.28 -0.39
N CYS A 314 18.90 -16.01 -0.05
CA CYS A 314 20.04 -15.49 0.72
C CYS A 314 20.02 -16.00 2.18
N SER A 315 21.17 -15.94 2.85
CA SER A 315 21.30 -16.39 4.24
C SER A 315 20.70 -15.44 5.28
N ALA A 316 20.49 -14.16 4.93
CA ALA A 316 20.03 -13.11 5.83
C ALA A 316 18.95 -12.24 5.16
N PRO A 317 17.73 -12.77 4.95
CA PRO A 317 16.62 -12.02 4.32
C PRO A 317 16.27 -10.70 5.05
N GLU A 318 16.43 -10.69 6.37
CA GLU A 318 16.15 -9.54 7.23
C GLU A 318 17.09 -8.36 7.01
N ARG A 319 18.21 -8.56 6.31
CA ARG A 319 19.22 -7.54 6.00
C ARG A 319 19.12 -7.01 4.56
N HIS A 320 18.18 -7.55 3.76
CA HIS A 320 17.95 -7.15 2.37
C HIS A 320 16.71 -6.24 2.25
N VAL A 321 16.78 -5.26 1.34
CA VAL A 321 15.60 -4.44 0.98
C VAL A 321 14.65 -5.25 0.11
N TRP A 322 15.18 -5.94 -0.87
CA TRP A 322 14.40 -6.66 -1.88
C TRP A 322 14.39 -8.16 -1.64
N TRP A 323 13.19 -8.74 -1.67
CA TRP A 323 13.01 -10.18 -1.61
C TRP A 323 13.29 -10.84 -2.97
N ASP A 324 12.66 -10.32 -4.01
CA ASP A 324 12.78 -10.83 -5.38
C ASP A 324 12.97 -9.69 -6.39
N LEU A 325 12.54 -9.91 -7.63
CA LEU A 325 12.69 -8.96 -8.73
C LEU A 325 12.16 -7.55 -8.43
N TYR A 326 11.05 -7.46 -7.68
CA TYR A 326 10.28 -6.23 -7.47
C TYR A 326 9.69 -6.09 -6.05
N SER A 327 9.62 -7.19 -5.31
CA SER A 327 8.96 -7.21 -4.00
C SER A 327 9.97 -6.89 -2.89
N PRO A 328 9.59 -6.08 -1.89
CA PRO A 328 10.41 -5.86 -0.71
C PRO A 328 10.44 -7.10 0.18
N THR A 329 11.37 -7.17 1.13
CA THR A 329 11.40 -8.20 2.17
C THR A 329 10.32 -7.96 3.23
N GLU A 330 10.05 -8.96 4.08
CA GLU A 330 9.14 -8.81 5.22
C GLU A 330 9.61 -7.72 6.18
N THR A 331 10.92 -7.55 6.38
CA THR A 331 11.49 -6.48 7.20
C THR A 331 11.07 -5.11 6.69
N VAL A 332 11.16 -4.89 5.39
CA VAL A 332 10.75 -3.64 4.76
C VAL A 332 9.24 -3.47 4.80
N ASP A 333 8.46 -4.51 4.49
CA ASP A 333 7.00 -4.47 4.62
C ASP A 333 6.58 -4.12 6.05
N ALA A 334 7.30 -4.60 7.08
CA ALA A 334 7.04 -4.27 8.47
C ALA A 334 7.33 -2.78 8.79
N LEU A 335 8.39 -2.21 8.23
CA LEU A 335 8.69 -0.77 8.35
C LEU A 335 7.59 0.06 7.68
N ILE A 336 7.20 -0.27 6.46
CA ILE A 336 6.12 0.40 5.73
C ILE A 336 4.79 0.29 6.50
N ALA A 337 4.45 -0.90 7.03
CA ALA A 337 3.26 -1.09 7.85
C ALA A 337 3.30 -0.22 9.13
N ASN A 338 4.47 -0.11 9.77
CA ASN A 338 4.66 0.72 10.95
C ASN A 338 4.44 2.22 10.63
N TRP A 339 5.01 2.71 9.53
CA TRP A 339 4.89 4.11 9.14
C TRP A 339 3.51 4.47 8.58
N SER A 340 2.84 3.51 7.97
CA SER A 340 1.43 3.66 7.57
C SER A 340 0.50 3.73 8.79
N TRP A 341 0.83 2.99 9.84
CA TRP A 341 0.00 2.89 11.04
C TRP A 341 0.06 4.12 11.91
N ARG A 342 1.24 4.71 12.10
CA ARG A 342 1.47 5.79 13.07
C ARG A 342 0.89 7.13 12.61
N SER A 343 0.31 7.88 13.54
CA SER A 343 0.02 9.29 13.36
C SER A 343 1.30 10.14 13.50
N PRO A 344 1.44 11.26 12.76
CA PRO A 344 2.51 12.21 12.99
C PRO A 344 2.46 12.70 14.43
N SER A 345 3.58 12.61 15.15
CA SER A 345 3.66 13.18 16.50
C SER A 345 3.67 14.71 16.42
N PRO A 346 2.80 15.42 17.15
CA PRO A 346 2.84 16.89 17.21
C PRO A 346 4.14 17.48 17.78
N GLN A 347 4.94 16.66 18.47
CA GLN A 347 6.16 17.08 19.17
C GLN A 347 7.41 17.16 18.27
N ALA A 348 7.34 16.77 17.00
CA ALA A 348 8.47 16.84 16.07
C ALA A 348 8.72 18.25 15.49
N VAL A 349 7.94 19.27 15.86
CA VAL A 349 8.16 20.66 15.44
C VAL A 349 8.82 21.43 16.59
N GLY A 350 10.14 21.37 16.66
CA GLY A 350 10.96 22.34 17.37
C GLY A 350 11.53 21.92 18.71
N THR A 351 12.61 21.18 18.71
CA THR A 351 13.79 21.43 19.58
C THR A 351 14.99 20.74 18.93
N GLY A 352 15.90 21.53 18.38
CA GLY A 352 17.19 21.05 17.90
C GLY A 352 18.07 20.62 19.07
N SER A 353 17.96 19.41 19.53
CA SER A 353 18.99 18.73 20.30
C SER A 353 19.35 17.46 19.52
N GLY A 354 20.58 17.46 18.99
CA GLY A 354 21.10 16.35 18.22
C GLY A 354 21.27 15.10 19.10
N ASP A 355 20.25 14.28 19.10
CA ASP A 355 20.32 12.92 19.58
C ASP A 355 19.83 12.01 18.42
N ASP A 356 20.70 11.05 18.06
CA ASP A 356 20.62 10.18 16.88
C ASP A 356 19.44 9.18 16.88
N SER A 357 18.38 9.45 17.63
CA SER A 357 17.21 8.57 17.79
C SER A 357 16.01 8.94 16.91
N ASP A 358 16.14 9.86 15.93
CA ASP A 358 15.07 10.21 14.99
C ASP A 358 14.86 9.12 13.93
N VAL A 359 14.51 7.93 14.38
CA VAL A 359 13.80 6.93 13.55
C VAL A 359 12.53 7.60 13.05
N MET A 360 12.39 7.71 11.74
CA MET A 360 11.33 8.41 11.01
C MET A 360 10.01 8.48 11.79
N THR A 361 9.76 9.62 12.43
CA THR A 361 8.53 9.89 13.21
C THR A 361 7.36 10.27 12.32
N THR A 362 7.58 10.35 11.01
CA THR A 362 6.62 10.87 10.03
C THR A 362 5.77 9.74 9.48
N SER A 363 4.45 9.86 9.60
CA SER A 363 3.51 9.00 8.87
C SER A 363 3.71 9.15 7.35
N ILE A 364 3.61 8.02 6.61
CA ILE A 364 3.58 8.03 5.14
C ILE A 364 2.15 8.10 4.59
N CYS A 365 1.14 8.10 5.44
CA CYS A 365 -0.26 8.19 5.05
C CYS A 365 -0.84 9.58 5.34
N SER A 366 -1.73 10.03 4.46
CA SER A 366 -2.45 11.31 4.57
C SER A 366 -3.86 11.20 3.96
N PRO A 367 -4.87 11.95 4.47
CA PRO A 367 -4.83 12.92 5.57
C PRO A 367 -4.80 12.27 6.95
N LEU A 368 -5.09 10.99 7.08
CA LEU A 368 -5.10 10.20 8.32
C LEU A 368 -4.06 9.10 8.27
N SER A 369 -3.60 8.65 9.43
CA SER A 369 -2.87 7.39 9.56
C SER A 369 -3.82 6.18 9.43
N LEU A 370 -3.29 5.00 9.17
CA LEU A 370 -4.13 3.80 9.16
C LEU A 370 -4.68 3.46 10.55
N GLN A 371 -4.01 3.85 11.62
CA GLN A 371 -4.53 3.72 12.99
C GLN A 371 -5.81 4.55 13.17
N GLN A 372 -5.79 5.80 12.75
CA GLN A 372 -6.97 6.67 12.79
C GLN A 372 -8.08 6.15 11.87
N LEU A 373 -7.74 5.71 10.66
CA LEU A 373 -8.68 5.12 9.72
C LEU A 373 -9.35 3.87 10.31
N ALA A 374 -8.59 3.02 10.99
CA ALA A 374 -9.08 1.79 11.61
C ALA A 374 -9.85 2.04 12.92
N GLY A 375 -9.91 3.26 13.42
CA GLY A 375 -10.59 3.57 14.68
C GLY A 375 -9.79 3.15 15.93
N GLY A 376 -8.47 2.93 15.79
CA GLY A 376 -7.59 2.68 16.93
C GLY A 376 -7.50 3.93 17.81
N SER A 377 -7.72 3.79 19.11
CA SER A 377 -7.42 4.85 20.06
C SER A 377 -5.92 5.13 20.05
N LEU A 378 -5.55 6.42 20.01
CA LEU A 378 -4.19 6.82 20.31
C LEU A 378 -3.84 6.29 21.72
N PRO A 379 -2.63 5.75 21.96
CA PRO A 379 -2.19 5.48 23.32
C PRO A 379 -2.32 6.80 24.11
N PRO A 380 -2.76 6.75 25.37
CA PRO A 380 -2.81 7.94 26.22
C PRO A 380 -1.41 8.56 26.26
N VAL A 381 -1.35 9.87 26.03
CA VAL A 381 -0.14 10.70 26.06
C VAL A 381 0.40 10.74 27.49
#